data_d969fdcc4194900b1db0bd3315012af3
#
_entry.id   d969fdcc4194900b1db0bd3315012af3
#
_cell.length_a   1.000
_cell.length_b   1.000
_cell.length_c   1.000
_cell.angle_alpha   90.00
_cell.angle_beta   90.00
_cell.angle_gamma   90.00
#
_symmetry.space_group_name_H-M   'P 1'
#
loop_
_entity.id
_entity.type
_entity.pdbx_description
1 polymer ?
#
loop_
_entity_poly.entity_id
_entity_poly.type
_entity_poly.pdbx_seq_one_letter_code
_entity_poly.pdbx_strand_id
1 'polypeptide(L)'
;MKNKLTKVFLSLMAMFIVLLAADTGNAQMRRSRAVSKQQIENLIERIEERADRFSNRLNKSLDRSRLNGTRTEDNITVHATRLENAADELRREFDFNDTRGETRQNARKVLNAAKVVNRIMIRRNFSREAETLWVNLRAEINTLARIYGLPGISARG
;
A
#
# COMPACT_ATOMS: atom_id res chain seq x y z
N MET A 1 -47.56 29.56 -41.36
CA MET A 1 -47.31 29.10 -39.95
C MET A 1 -46.50 27.78 -39.85
N LYS A 2 -46.15 27.07 -40.91
CA LYS A 2 -45.46 25.74 -40.89
C LYS A 2 -43.95 25.86 -40.61
N ASN A 3 -43.28 26.99 -40.86
CA ASN A 3 -41.85 27.11 -40.77
C ASN A 3 -41.29 27.39 -39.37
N LYS A 4 -42.13 27.78 -38.40
CA LYS A 4 -41.68 28.05 -37.02
C LYS A 4 -41.61 26.78 -36.15
N LEU A 5 -42.52 25.82 -36.38
CA LEU A 5 -42.55 24.53 -35.70
C LEU A 5 -41.35 23.64 -36.10
N THR A 6 -40.98 23.67 -37.39
CA THR A 6 -39.83 22.88 -37.88
C THR A 6 -38.49 23.36 -37.30
N LYS A 7 -38.34 24.69 -37.14
CA LYS A 7 -37.11 25.24 -36.53
C LYS A 7 -37.01 24.94 -35.02
N VAL A 8 -38.11 24.88 -34.32
CA VAL A 8 -38.15 24.51 -32.91
C VAL A 8 -37.81 23.02 -32.69
N PHE A 9 -38.33 22.17 -33.58
CA PHE A 9 -38.04 20.72 -33.55
C PHE A 9 -36.57 20.41 -33.86
N LEU A 10 -35.94 21.09 -34.81
CA LEU A 10 -34.54 20.94 -35.12
C LEU A 10 -33.63 21.42 -33.96
N SER A 11 -34.03 22.50 -33.28
CA SER A 11 -33.30 23.04 -32.15
C SER A 11 -33.33 22.10 -30.92
N LEU A 12 -34.48 21.44 -30.65
CA LEU A 12 -34.61 20.47 -29.56
C LEU A 12 -33.83 19.18 -29.85
N MET A 13 -33.79 18.73 -31.11
CA MET A 13 -33.06 17.53 -31.50
C MET A 13 -31.55 17.74 -31.43
N ALA A 14 -31.02 18.94 -31.73
CA ALA A 14 -29.63 19.28 -31.59
C ALA A 14 -29.18 19.32 -30.10
N MET A 15 -30.09 19.75 -29.20
CA MET A 15 -29.79 19.80 -27.76
C MET A 15 -29.77 18.42 -27.11
N PHE A 16 -30.54 17.46 -27.64
CA PHE A 16 -30.56 16.08 -27.13
C PHE A 16 -29.31 15.27 -27.53
N ILE A 17 -28.71 15.57 -28.67
CA ILE A 17 -27.48 14.91 -29.15
C ILE A 17 -26.26 15.36 -28.33
N VAL A 18 -26.24 16.60 -27.82
CA VAL A 18 -25.16 17.11 -26.98
C VAL A 18 -25.19 16.48 -25.56
N LEU A 19 -26.37 16.12 -25.06
CA LEU A 19 -26.51 15.46 -23.75
C LEU A 19 -26.08 13.98 -23.76
N LEU A 20 -26.12 13.30 -24.90
CA LEU A 20 -25.63 11.91 -25.01
C LEU A 20 -24.10 11.82 -25.20
N ALA A 21 -23.44 12.90 -25.60
CA ALA A 21 -21.98 12.94 -25.73
C ALA A 21 -21.25 13.23 -24.41
N ALA A 22 -21.96 13.72 -23.38
CA ALA A 22 -21.34 14.07 -22.09
C ALA A 22 -21.06 12.86 -21.19
N ASP A 23 -21.69 11.70 -21.43
CA ASP A 23 -21.51 10.50 -20.60
C ASP A 23 -20.35 9.60 -21.04
N THR A 24 -19.79 9.80 -22.24
CA THR A 24 -18.66 8.99 -22.72
C THR A 24 -17.31 9.47 -22.21
N GLY A 25 -17.23 10.70 -21.68
CA GLY A 25 -15.97 11.27 -21.13
C GLY A 25 -15.55 10.71 -19.78
N ASN A 26 -16.51 10.28 -18.95
CA ASN A 26 -16.22 9.78 -17.60
C ASN A 26 -15.90 8.28 -17.52
N ALA A 27 -16.25 7.50 -18.54
CA ALA A 27 -15.94 6.08 -18.60
C ALA A 27 -14.45 5.82 -18.96
N GLN A 28 -13.76 6.76 -19.61
CA GLN A 28 -12.34 6.63 -19.95
C GLN A 28 -11.40 6.99 -18.79
N MET A 29 -11.86 7.76 -17.80
CA MET A 29 -11.02 8.08 -16.62
C MET A 29 -10.96 6.97 -15.57
N ARG A 30 -11.78 5.93 -15.67
CA ARG A 30 -11.76 4.75 -14.79
C ARG A 30 -10.97 3.57 -15.34
N ARG A 31 -10.24 3.69 -16.43
CA ARG A 31 -9.17 2.74 -16.73
C ARG A 31 -8.12 2.91 -15.63
N SER A 32 -8.20 2.05 -14.63
CA SER A 32 -7.15 1.88 -13.63
C SER A 32 -5.83 1.91 -14.38
N ARG A 33 -5.04 2.97 -14.23
CA ARG A 33 -3.68 3.02 -14.75
C ARG A 33 -2.99 1.78 -14.21
N ALA A 34 -2.69 0.85 -15.08
CA ALA A 34 -1.90 -0.30 -14.70
C ALA A 34 -0.61 0.26 -14.07
N VAL A 35 -0.37 -0.12 -12.82
CA VAL A 35 0.82 0.35 -12.09
C VAL A 35 2.03 -0.14 -12.88
N SER A 36 2.95 0.76 -13.25
CA SER A 36 4.13 0.41 -14.03
C SER A 36 5.12 -0.40 -13.19
N LYS A 37 5.98 -1.19 -13.85
CA LYS A 37 7.07 -1.93 -13.19
C LYS A 37 7.90 -0.99 -12.31
N GLN A 38 8.32 0.17 -12.85
CA GLN A 38 9.09 1.18 -12.13
C GLN A 38 8.38 1.71 -10.88
N GLN A 39 7.07 1.87 -10.91
CA GLN A 39 6.31 2.31 -9.73
C GLN A 39 6.26 1.23 -8.65
N ILE A 40 6.22 -0.05 -9.04
CA ILE A 40 6.29 -1.17 -8.10
C ILE A 40 7.68 -1.27 -7.50
N GLU A 41 8.71 -1.19 -8.31
CA GLU A 41 10.11 -1.19 -7.90
C GLU A 41 10.40 -0.10 -6.86
N ASN A 42 10.06 1.16 -7.18
CA ASN A 42 10.21 2.27 -6.25
C ASN A 42 9.41 2.09 -4.94
N LEU A 43 8.26 1.41 -4.99
CA LEU A 43 7.50 1.10 -3.79
C LEU A 43 8.19 0.04 -2.94
N ILE A 44 8.72 -1.01 -3.57
CA ILE A 44 9.44 -2.10 -2.88
C ILE A 44 10.71 -1.55 -2.21
N GLU A 45 11.48 -0.73 -2.91
CA GLU A 45 12.67 -0.06 -2.38
C GLU A 45 12.35 0.79 -1.14
N ARG A 46 11.29 1.59 -1.20
CA ARG A 46 10.85 2.35 -0.02
C ARG A 46 10.38 1.47 1.13
N ILE A 47 9.75 0.33 0.85
CA ILE A 47 9.33 -0.63 1.90
C ILE A 47 10.57 -1.20 2.60
N GLU A 48 11.59 -1.65 1.85
CA GLU A 48 12.87 -2.13 2.37
C GLU A 48 13.51 -1.08 3.29
N GLU A 49 13.82 0.11 2.75
CA GLU A 49 14.47 1.17 3.52
C GLU A 49 13.69 1.58 4.78
N ARG A 50 12.36 1.55 4.72
CA ARG A 50 11.52 1.89 5.87
C ARG A 50 11.43 0.76 6.87
N ALA A 51 11.52 -0.49 6.43
CA ALA A 51 11.59 -1.65 7.32
C ALA A 51 12.86 -1.60 8.17
N ASP A 52 14.00 -1.30 7.54
CA ASP A 52 15.29 -1.11 8.23
C ASP A 52 15.24 0.02 9.25
N ARG A 53 14.78 1.20 8.80
CA ARG A 53 14.66 2.35 9.69
C ARG A 53 13.72 2.10 10.86
N PHE A 54 12.61 1.41 10.61
CA PHE A 54 11.66 1.03 11.66
C PHE A 54 12.28 0.05 12.65
N SER A 55 12.90 -1.03 12.17
CA SER A 55 13.55 -2.06 12.99
C SER A 55 14.61 -1.43 13.90
N ASN A 56 15.51 -0.63 13.33
CA ASN A 56 16.54 0.09 14.07
C ASN A 56 15.97 1.04 15.14
N ARG A 57 14.89 1.76 14.83
CA ARG A 57 14.28 2.69 15.79
C ARG A 57 13.49 1.96 16.86
N LEU A 58 12.83 0.87 16.51
CA LEU A 58 12.12 0.01 17.46
C LEU A 58 13.10 -0.56 18.49
N ASN A 59 14.23 -1.12 18.05
CA ASN A 59 15.26 -1.66 18.93
C ASN A 59 15.79 -0.59 19.89
N LYS A 60 16.13 0.60 19.39
CA LYS A 60 16.53 1.73 20.25
C LYS A 60 15.44 2.17 21.25
N SER A 61 14.17 1.98 20.91
CA SER A 61 13.06 2.25 21.83
C SER A 61 12.93 1.17 22.89
N LEU A 62 13.22 -0.08 22.55
CA LEU A 62 13.22 -1.23 23.45
C LEU A 62 14.36 -1.11 24.45
N ASP A 63 15.58 -0.83 24.01
CA ASP A 63 16.78 -0.63 24.86
C ASP A 63 16.54 0.41 25.97
N ARG A 64 15.73 1.41 25.71
CA ARG A 64 15.39 2.50 26.64
C ARG A 64 14.11 2.24 27.45
N SER A 65 13.49 1.10 27.28
CA SER A 65 12.24 0.72 27.93
C SER A 65 12.47 -0.20 29.12
N ARG A 66 11.39 -0.47 29.87
CA ARG A 66 11.40 -1.50 30.92
C ARG A 66 11.50 -2.92 30.38
N LEU A 67 11.48 -3.09 29.07
CA LEU A 67 11.58 -4.39 28.42
C LEU A 67 13.03 -4.79 28.14
N ASN A 68 13.98 -3.86 28.28
CA ASN A 68 15.40 -4.11 28.04
C ASN A 68 15.90 -5.34 28.83
N GLY A 69 16.57 -6.26 28.15
CA GLY A 69 17.06 -7.51 28.68
C GLY A 69 15.99 -8.57 28.99
N THR A 70 14.77 -8.42 28.48
CA THR A 70 13.69 -9.38 28.72
C THR A 70 13.40 -10.26 27.49
N ARG A 71 12.87 -11.47 27.70
CA ARG A 71 12.37 -12.33 26.63
C ARG A 71 11.32 -11.64 25.76
N THR A 72 10.63 -10.64 26.28
CA THR A 72 9.64 -9.86 25.52
C THR A 72 10.33 -8.98 24.50
N GLU A 73 11.42 -8.34 24.85
CA GLU A 73 12.25 -7.58 23.92
C GLU A 73 12.78 -8.46 22.80
N ASP A 74 13.39 -9.60 23.15
CA ASP A 74 13.90 -10.58 22.18
C ASP A 74 12.83 -10.98 21.17
N ASN A 75 11.63 -11.26 21.66
CA ASN A 75 10.51 -11.65 20.81
C ASN A 75 10.08 -10.52 19.85
N ILE A 76 10.01 -9.28 20.33
CA ILE A 76 9.65 -8.11 19.51
C ILE A 76 10.71 -7.89 18.43
N THR A 77 11.99 -7.92 18.80
CA THR A 77 13.14 -7.78 17.89
C THR A 77 13.11 -8.85 16.80
N VAL A 78 12.89 -10.12 17.15
CA VAL A 78 12.76 -11.21 16.18
C VAL A 78 11.66 -10.95 15.16
N HIS A 79 10.53 -10.38 15.57
CA HIS A 79 9.44 -10.09 14.63
C HIS A 79 9.74 -8.87 13.74
N ALA A 80 10.44 -7.86 14.25
CA ALA A 80 10.90 -6.74 13.45
C ALA A 80 11.92 -7.19 12.40
N THR A 81 12.92 -7.98 12.80
CA THR A 81 13.91 -8.56 11.87
C THR A 81 13.28 -9.48 10.82
N ARG A 82 12.24 -10.24 11.18
CA ARG A 82 11.50 -11.05 10.17
C ARG A 82 10.80 -10.19 9.13
N LEU A 83 10.30 -9.02 9.51
CA LEU A 83 9.70 -8.09 8.56
C LEU A 83 10.76 -7.49 7.64
N GLU A 84 11.88 -7.06 8.19
CA GLU A 84 13.05 -6.57 7.47
C GLU A 84 13.53 -7.61 6.44
N ASN A 85 13.86 -8.82 6.87
CA ASN A 85 14.28 -9.91 5.98
C ASN A 85 13.25 -10.25 4.87
N ALA A 86 11.97 -10.15 5.17
CA ALA A 86 10.92 -10.36 4.16
C ALA A 86 10.86 -9.22 3.13
N ALA A 87 11.16 -7.98 3.53
CA ALA A 87 11.25 -6.84 2.63
C ALA A 87 12.49 -6.95 1.72
N ASP A 88 13.65 -7.33 2.28
CA ASP A 88 14.88 -7.60 1.53
C ASP A 88 14.70 -8.72 0.51
N GLU A 89 14.05 -9.82 0.92
CA GLU A 89 13.75 -10.93 0.03
C GLU A 89 12.84 -10.46 -1.13
N LEU A 90 11.81 -9.68 -0.83
CA LEU A 90 10.92 -9.12 -1.84
C LEU A 90 11.68 -8.23 -2.83
N ARG A 91 12.61 -7.38 -2.35
CA ARG A 91 13.44 -6.52 -3.19
C ARG A 91 14.32 -7.34 -4.12
N ARG A 92 15.08 -8.28 -3.55
CA ARG A 92 15.98 -9.14 -4.30
C ARG A 92 15.27 -9.98 -5.37
N GLU A 93 14.15 -10.59 -5.01
CA GLU A 93 13.39 -11.44 -5.93
C GLU A 93 12.70 -10.62 -7.02
N PHE A 94 12.31 -9.38 -6.74
CA PHE A 94 11.75 -8.47 -7.74
C PHE A 94 12.77 -8.09 -8.81
N ASP A 95 14.04 -7.93 -8.44
CA ASP A 95 15.13 -7.60 -9.37
C ASP A 95 15.48 -8.79 -10.29
N PHE A 96 15.36 -10.03 -9.78
CA PHE A 96 15.71 -11.25 -10.53
C PHE A 96 14.55 -11.86 -11.31
N ASN A 97 13.34 -11.81 -10.75
CA ASN A 97 12.18 -12.53 -11.27
C ASN A 97 11.06 -11.56 -11.64
N ASP A 98 10.82 -11.43 -12.93
CA ASP A 98 9.77 -10.54 -13.46
C ASP A 98 8.35 -11.14 -13.38
N THR A 99 8.18 -12.35 -12.83
CA THR A 99 6.86 -12.95 -12.79
C THR A 99 6.00 -12.37 -11.66
N ARG A 100 4.85 -11.86 -12.05
CA ARG A 100 3.85 -11.28 -11.12
C ARG A 100 3.42 -12.27 -10.03
N GLY A 101 3.50 -13.58 -10.31
CA GLY A 101 3.12 -14.63 -9.38
C GLY A 101 4.10 -14.77 -8.21
N GLU A 102 5.39 -14.79 -8.49
CA GLU A 102 6.48 -14.90 -7.50
C GLU A 102 6.54 -13.67 -6.62
N THR A 103 6.52 -12.47 -7.24
CA THR A 103 6.46 -11.22 -6.49
C THR A 103 5.23 -11.15 -5.56
N ARG A 104 4.06 -11.67 -6.01
CA ARG A 104 2.86 -11.76 -5.18
C ARG A 104 3.07 -12.66 -3.96
N GLN A 105 3.80 -13.75 -4.10
CA GLN A 105 4.12 -14.65 -2.98
C GLN A 105 5.03 -13.96 -1.97
N ASN A 106 6.07 -13.27 -2.41
CA ASN A 106 6.97 -12.52 -1.53
C ASN A 106 6.26 -11.32 -0.87
N ALA A 107 5.41 -10.59 -1.60
CA ALA A 107 4.53 -9.58 -1.01
C ALA A 107 3.63 -10.16 0.11
N ARG A 108 3.16 -11.40 -0.02
CA ARG A 108 2.41 -12.09 1.04
C ARG A 108 3.26 -12.38 2.26
N LYS A 109 4.55 -12.74 2.10
CA LYS A 109 5.48 -12.94 3.23
C LYS A 109 5.66 -11.63 4.01
N VAL A 110 5.90 -10.51 3.32
CA VAL A 110 5.98 -9.17 3.94
C VAL A 110 4.69 -8.86 4.72
N LEU A 111 3.52 -9.05 4.11
CA LEU A 111 2.23 -8.81 4.78
C LEU A 111 2.03 -9.68 6.02
N ASN A 112 2.43 -10.94 5.99
CA ASN A 112 2.30 -11.84 7.12
C ASN A 112 3.21 -11.40 8.28
N ALA A 113 4.46 -11.06 8.01
CA ALA A 113 5.37 -10.51 9.02
C ALA A 113 4.85 -9.18 9.59
N ALA A 114 4.39 -8.28 8.72
CA ALA A 114 3.85 -6.99 9.10
C ALA A 114 2.56 -7.09 9.96
N LYS A 115 1.71 -8.08 9.75
CA LYS A 115 0.54 -8.35 10.61
C LYS A 115 0.94 -8.68 12.05
N VAL A 116 2.04 -9.41 12.25
CA VAL A 116 2.54 -9.72 13.58
C VAL A 116 3.07 -8.46 14.26
N VAL A 117 3.89 -7.69 13.56
CA VAL A 117 4.41 -6.40 14.04
C VAL A 117 3.26 -5.44 14.37
N ASN A 118 2.21 -5.37 13.51
CA ASN A 118 1.06 -4.53 13.77
C ASN A 118 0.37 -4.85 15.10
N ARG A 119 0.18 -6.13 15.40
CA ARG A 119 -0.40 -6.55 16.70
C ARG A 119 0.46 -6.14 17.89
N ILE A 120 1.78 -6.17 17.74
CA ILE A 120 2.72 -5.72 18.77
C ILE A 120 2.58 -4.21 18.97
N MET A 121 2.61 -3.43 17.87
CA MET A 121 2.51 -1.98 17.90
C MET A 121 1.18 -1.48 18.48
N ILE A 122 0.07 -2.20 18.25
CA ILE A 122 -1.25 -1.84 18.81
C ILE A 122 -1.34 -2.14 20.32
N ARG A 123 -0.67 -3.20 20.79
CA ARG A 123 -0.78 -3.65 22.18
C ARG A 123 0.18 -2.97 23.14
N ARG A 124 1.16 -2.22 22.65
CA ARG A 124 2.24 -1.64 23.43
C ARG A 124 2.52 -0.22 22.98
N ASN A 125 2.94 0.61 23.93
CA ASN A 125 3.40 1.96 23.65
C ASN A 125 4.91 1.92 23.39
N PHE A 126 5.32 2.49 22.26
CA PHE A 126 6.71 2.67 21.89
C PHE A 126 7.06 4.17 21.81
N SER A 127 8.27 4.50 21.42
CA SER A 127 8.61 5.89 21.15
C SER A 127 7.74 6.44 20.01
N ARG A 128 7.34 7.71 20.09
CA ARG A 128 6.56 8.39 19.04
C ARG A 128 7.18 8.20 17.65
N GLU A 129 8.50 8.19 17.60
CA GLU A 129 9.22 8.03 16.34
C GLU A 129 9.06 6.61 15.75
N ALA A 130 9.17 5.56 16.58
CA ALA A 130 8.91 4.19 16.14
C ALA A 130 7.48 4.01 15.66
N GLU A 131 6.50 4.61 16.37
CA GLU A 131 5.09 4.57 15.98
C GLU A 131 4.85 5.29 14.64
N THR A 132 5.46 6.45 14.43
CA THR A 132 5.36 7.21 13.16
C THR A 132 5.96 6.42 12.00
N LEU A 133 7.14 5.82 12.18
CA LEU A 133 7.79 4.98 11.16
C LEU A 133 6.93 3.77 10.82
N TRP A 134 6.31 3.14 11.82
CA TRP A 134 5.39 2.03 11.61
C TRP A 134 4.18 2.43 10.79
N VAL A 135 3.53 3.55 11.10
CA VAL A 135 2.35 4.05 10.37
C VAL A 135 2.69 4.24 8.88
N ASN A 136 3.83 4.87 8.60
CA ASN A 136 4.27 5.12 7.23
C ASN A 136 4.61 3.81 6.48
N LEU A 137 5.35 2.91 7.10
CA LEU A 137 5.70 1.60 6.53
C LEU A 137 4.43 0.77 6.24
N ARG A 138 3.49 0.70 7.19
CA ARG A 138 2.22 0.00 7.03
C ARG A 138 1.39 0.56 5.87
N ALA A 139 1.39 1.87 5.64
CA ALA A 139 0.68 2.49 4.53
C ALA A 139 1.25 2.04 3.17
N GLU A 140 2.56 1.91 3.05
CA GLU A 140 3.21 1.42 1.84
C GLU A 140 3.00 -0.08 1.62
N ILE A 141 3.10 -0.88 2.68
CA ILE A 141 2.77 -2.32 2.63
C ILE A 141 1.30 -2.53 2.21
N ASN A 142 0.37 -1.68 2.67
CA ASN A 142 -1.02 -1.72 2.24
C ASN A 142 -1.19 -1.31 0.76
N THR A 143 -0.34 -0.44 0.25
CA THR A 143 -0.32 -0.09 -1.18
C THR A 143 0.16 -1.29 -2.00
N LEU A 144 1.23 -1.97 -1.56
CA LEU A 144 1.71 -3.21 -2.16
C LEU A 144 0.61 -4.29 -2.16
N ALA A 145 -0.09 -4.47 -1.03
CA ALA A 145 -1.20 -5.42 -0.91
C ALA A 145 -2.27 -5.17 -1.97
N ARG A 146 -2.69 -3.92 -2.18
CA ARG A 146 -3.68 -3.55 -3.22
C ARG A 146 -3.21 -3.87 -4.63
N ILE A 147 -1.94 -3.62 -4.95
CA ILE A 147 -1.37 -3.91 -6.27
C ILE A 147 -1.44 -5.41 -6.58
N TYR A 148 -1.19 -6.27 -5.59
CA TYR A 148 -1.19 -7.72 -5.75
C TYR A 148 -2.51 -8.41 -5.36
N GLY A 149 -3.58 -7.64 -5.08
CA GLY A 149 -4.88 -8.20 -4.70
C GLY A 149 -4.82 -9.03 -3.42
N LEU A 150 -4.02 -8.56 -2.43
CA LEU A 150 -3.87 -9.18 -1.11
C LEU A 150 -4.63 -8.38 -0.04
N PRO A 151 -5.11 -9.03 1.03
CA PRO A 151 -5.77 -8.32 2.12
C PRO A 151 -4.75 -7.44 2.87
N GLY A 152 -5.09 -6.18 3.08
CA GLY A 152 -4.28 -5.23 3.81
C GLY A 152 -4.22 -5.48 5.32
N ILE A 153 -3.48 -4.61 6.01
CA ILE A 153 -3.30 -4.59 7.46
C ILE A 153 -4.20 -3.49 8.05
N SER A 154 -5.11 -3.87 8.94
CA SER A 154 -5.99 -2.92 9.61
C SER A 154 -5.19 -1.97 10.52
N ALA A 155 -5.67 -0.72 10.68
CA ALA A 155 -5.14 0.20 11.67
C ALA A 155 -5.57 -0.17 13.11
N ARG A 156 -6.66 -0.92 13.23
CA ARG A 156 -7.20 -1.47 14.48
C ARG A 156 -7.05 -2.99 14.40
N GLY A 157 -6.54 -3.61 15.48
CA GLY A 157 -6.39 -5.06 15.57
C GLY A 157 -7.74 -5.80 15.53
#